data_c5306e13b2b50c14ff24f99bd1f3566f
#
_entry.id   c5306e13b2b50c14ff24f99bd1f3566f
#
_cell.length_a   1.000
_cell.length_b   1.000
_cell.length_c   1.000
_cell.angle_alpha   90.00
_cell.angle_beta   90.00
_cell.angle_gamma   90.00
#
_symmetry.space_group_name_H-M   'P 1'
#
loop_
_entity.id
_entity.type
_entity.pdbx_description
1 polymer ?
#
loop_
_entity_poly.entity_id
_entity_poly.type
_entity_poly.pdbx_seq_one_letter_code
_entity_poly.pdbx_strand_id
1 'polypeptide(L)'
;MSKFYKCSVCGQMVGKIKESACPIMCCGKPMEHLEANTTEAAFEKHIPDVKVEDNIVKVQVGSVTHPMLEEHYIEWIYLETDKGGARKVLKPGDAPEVCFALCDETPKAVYAYCNLHGLWKKDL
;
A
#
# COMPACT_ATOMS: atom_id res chain seq x y z
N MET A 1 -6.33 -8.21 -9.03
CA MET A 1 -5.06 -7.73 -8.46
C MET A 1 -4.99 -6.21 -8.53
N SER A 2 -4.68 -5.58 -7.43
CA SER A 2 -4.57 -4.12 -7.37
C SER A 2 -3.29 -3.63 -8.06
N LYS A 3 -3.40 -2.52 -8.79
CA LYS A 3 -2.26 -1.90 -9.45
C LYS A 3 -2.18 -0.43 -9.10
N PHE A 4 -1.00 0.02 -8.72
CA PHE A 4 -0.72 1.39 -8.36
C PHE A 4 0.36 1.97 -9.26
N TYR A 5 0.21 3.24 -9.59
CA TYR A 5 1.11 3.97 -10.50
C TYR A 5 1.54 5.28 -9.87
N LYS A 6 2.73 5.72 -10.23
CA LYS A 6 3.29 6.98 -9.72
C LYS A 6 3.90 7.78 -10.88
N CYS A 7 3.67 9.09 -10.88
CA CYS A 7 4.34 10.00 -11.80
C CYS A 7 5.76 10.27 -11.33
N SER A 8 6.73 10.05 -12.19
CA SER A 8 8.15 10.30 -11.87
C SER A 8 8.50 11.78 -11.76
N VAL A 9 7.64 12.67 -12.25
CA VAL A 9 7.87 14.12 -12.23
C VAL A 9 7.25 14.79 -11.02
N CYS A 10 5.93 14.63 -10.82
CA CYS A 10 5.22 15.33 -9.75
C CYS A 10 4.90 14.46 -8.53
N GLY A 11 5.09 13.15 -8.62
CA GLY A 11 4.83 12.23 -7.50
C GLY A 11 3.38 11.84 -7.30
N GLN A 12 2.46 12.27 -8.18
CA GLN A 12 1.07 11.86 -8.09
C GLN A 12 0.94 10.35 -8.19
N MET A 13 0.11 9.76 -7.33
CA MET A 13 -0.18 8.33 -7.36
C MET A 13 -1.64 8.07 -7.67
N VAL A 14 -1.90 6.98 -8.41
CA VAL A 14 -3.25 6.53 -8.73
C VAL A 14 -3.37 5.03 -8.57
N GLY A 15 -4.56 4.56 -8.20
CA GLY A 15 -4.93 3.15 -8.25
C GLY A 15 -5.74 2.89 -9.50
N LYS A 16 -5.40 1.85 -10.26
CA LYS A 16 -6.10 1.52 -11.50
C LYS A 16 -7.31 0.63 -11.20
N ILE A 17 -8.48 1.10 -11.56
CA ILE A 17 -9.74 0.40 -11.29
C ILE A 17 -10.05 -0.61 -12.39
N LYS A 18 -9.80 -0.26 -13.65
CA LYS A 18 -10.09 -1.11 -14.81
C LYS A 18 -8.91 -1.11 -15.76
N GLU A 19 -8.56 -2.29 -16.25
CA GLU A 19 -7.49 -2.45 -17.23
C GLU A 19 -7.86 -1.87 -18.59
N SER A 20 -6.87 -1.26 -19.23
CA SER A 20 -6.96 -0.75 -20.60
C SER A 20 -5.58 -0.84 -21.23
N ALA A 21 -5.52 -0.86 -22.55
CA ALA A 21 -4.26 -0.87 -23.29
C ALA A 21 -3.54 0.48 -23.25
N CYS A 22 -4.26 1.57 -22.92
CA CYS A 22 -3.68 2.91 -22.91
C CYS A 22 -2.89 3.16 -21.62
N PRO A 23 -1.70 3.77 -21.71
CA PRO A 23 -0.95 4.16 -20.52
C PRO A 23 -1.64 5.33 -19.80
N ILE A 24 -1.45 5.41 -18.48
CA ILE A 24 -1.86 6.56 -17.68
C ILE A 24 -0.80 7.63 -17.83
N MET A 25 -1.17 8.79 -18.36
CA MET A 25 -0.23 9.89 -18.63
C MET A 25 -0.30 10.93 -17.52
N CYS A 26 0.86 11.41 -17.08
CA CYS A 26 0.98 12.51 -16.13
C CYS A 26 2.28 13.27 -16.42
N CYS A 27 2.21 14.61 -16.43
CA CYS A 27 3.37 15.47 -16.73
C CYS A 27 4.06 15.09 -18.04
N GLY A 28 3.28 14.74 -19.07
CA GLY A 28 3.77 14.41 -20.41
C GLY A 28 4.48 13.06 -20.53
N LYS A 29 4.39 12.20 -19.52
CA LYS A 29 5.01 10.88 -19.51
C LYS A 29 4.05 9.82 -19.01
N PRO A 30 4.22 8.54 -19.43
CA PRO A 30 3.50 7.44 -18.81
C PRO A 30 3.85 7.35 -17.33
N MET A 31 2.85 7.13 -16.48
CA MET A 31 3.08 6.85 -15.07
C MET A 31 3.75 5.49 -14.90
N GLU A 32 4.61 5.38 -13.92
CA GLU A 32 5.33 4.14 -13.62
C GLU A 32 4.47 3.20 -12.79
N HIS A 33 4.40 1.92 -13.20
CA HIS A 33 3.78 0.88 -12.40
C HIS A 33 4.65 0.59 -11.17
N LEU A 34 4.06 0.65 -9.99
CA LEU A 34 4.76 0.31 -8.75
C LEU A 34 4.71 -1.21 -8.54
N GLU A 35 5.88 -1.83 -8.49
CA GLU A 35 6.00 -3.25 -8.19
C GLU A 35 6.36 -3.44 -6.72
N ALA A 36 5.52 -4.18 -5.99
CA ALA A 36 5.72 -4.40 -4.58
C ALA A 36 6.96 -5.27 -4.30
N ASN A 37 7.62 -5.02 -3.17
CA ASN A 37 8.72 -5.85 -2.65
C ASN A 37 9.97 -5.91 -3.54
N THR A 38 10.18 -4.90 -4.39
CA THR A 38 11.31 -4.86 -5.32
C THR A 38 12.42 -3.90 -4.92
N THR A 39 12.19 -3.07 -3.92
CA THR A 39 13.18 -2.12 -3.41
C THR A 39 14.06 -2.78 -2.36
N GLU A 40 15.37 -2.54 -2.40
CA GLU A 40 16.28 -3.00 -1.35
C GLU A 40 16.07 -2.19 -0.07
N ALA A 41 15.49 -2.82 0.95
CA ALA A 41 15.27 -2.27 2.27
C ALA A 41 14.94 -3.42 3.23
N ALA A 42 14.83 -3.09 4.52
CA ALA A 42 14.53 -4.10 5.54
C ALA A 42 13.10 -4.63 5.37
N PHE A 43 12.96 -5.88 4.98
CA PHE A 43 11.66 -6.53 4.77
C PHE A 43 10.84 -6.55 6.05
N GLU A 44 11.47 -6.84 7.20
CA GLU A 44 10.81 -6.90 8.51
C GLU A 44 10.20 -5.56 8.93
N LYS A 45 10.64 -4.44 8.36
CA LYS A 45 10.10 -3.11 8.64
C LYS A 45 9.07 -2.65 7.61
N HIS A 46 8.99 -3.29 6.46
CA HIS A 46 8.19 -2.81 5.32
C HIS A 46 7.06 -3.74 4.93
N ILE A 47 7.28 -5.06 4.97
CA ILE A 47 6.20 -5.99 4.62
C ILE A 47 5.13 -5.93 5.72
N PRO A 48 3.86 -5.66 5.35
CA PRO A 48 2.79 -5.61 6.34
C PRO A 48 2.68 -6.91 7.13
N ASP A 49 2.56 -6.77 8.44
CA ASP A 49 2.23 -7.88 9.34
C ASP A 49 0.72 -7.86 9.56
N VAL A 50 0.04 -8.94 9.19
CA VAL A 50 -1.42 -8.96 9.09
C VAL A 50 -2.00 -10.06 9.95
N LYS A 51 -3.02 -9.70 10.74
CA LYS A 51 -3.83 -10.65 11.50
C LYS A 51 -5.30 -10.47 11.14
N VAL A 52 -5.94 -11.56 10.80
CA VAL A 52 -7.38 -11.56 10.50
C VAL A 52 -8.09 -12.27 11.65
N GLU A 53 -8.93 -11.52 12.38
CA GLU A 53 -9.71 -12.03 13.50
C GLU A 53 -11.18 -11.67 13.26
N ASP A 54 -12.03 -12.68 13.11
CA ASP A 54 -13.45 -12.50 12.78
C ASP A 54 -13.59 -11.64 11.52
N ASN A 55 -14.23 -10.48 11.63
CA ASN A 55 -14.45 -9.56 10.52
C ASN A 55 -13.48 -8.38 10.53
N ILE A 56 -12.36 -8.49 11.25
CA ILE A 56 -11.39 -7.40 11.38
C ILE A 56 -10.04 -7.86 10.82
N VAL A 57 -9.47 -7.05 9.93
CA VAL A 57 -8.10 -7.19 9.45
C VAL A 57 -7.24 -6.17 10.17
N LYS A 58 -6.31 -6.65 11.00
CA LYS A 58 -5.37 -5.79 11.73
C LYS A 58 -4.04 -5.80 11.01
N VAL A 59 -3.54 -4.62 10.69
CA VAL A 59 -2.29 -4.45 9.94
C VAL A 59 -1.32 -3.60 10.74
N GLN A 60 -0.08 -4.08 10.85
CA GLN A 60 1.04 -3.31 11.37
C GLN A 60 2.16 -3.33 10.35
N VAL A 61 2.82 -2.20 10.10
CA VAL A 61 3.96 -2.15 9.20
C VAL A 61 5.23 -1.96 10.03
N GLY A 62 6.12 -2.92 10.11
CA GLY A 62 6.01 -4.35 9.74
C GLY A 62 6.09 -5.18 11.01
N SER A 63 6.64 -6.41 10.96
CA SER A 63 6.89 -7.21 12.17
C SER A 63 7.83 -6.46 13.13
N VAL A 64 8.76 -5.68 12.60
CA VAL A 64 9.52 -4.66 13.31
C VAL A 64 8.96 -3.30 12.89
N THR A 65 8.59 -2.47 13.86
CA THR A 65 7.89 -1.21 13.62
C THR A 65 8.64 -0.29 12.66
N HIS A 66 7.96 0.14 11.59
CA HIS A 66 8.49 1.10 10.63
C HIS A 66 8.53 2.50 11.23
N PRO A 67 9.57 3.31 10.92
CA PRO A 67 9.58 4.73 11.35
C PRO A 67 8.39 5.51 10.79
N MET A 68 7.97 6.52 11.54
CA MET A 68 6.88 7.44 11.16
C MET A 68 7.33 8.89 11.39
N LEU A 69 8.43 9.27 10.71
CA LEU A 69 9.02 10.60 10.75
C LEU A 69 8.59 11.38 9.50
N GLU A 70 8.66 12.71 9.51
CA GLU A 70 8.30 13.53 8.36
C GLU A 70 9.07 13.16 7.09
N GLU A 71 10.36 12.84 7.22
CA GLU A 71 11.23 12.46 6.11
C GLU A 71 11.13 10.98 5.74
N HIS A 72 10.57 10.13 6.60
CA HIS A 72 10.53 8.69 6.40
C HIS A 72 9.32 8.07 7.11
N TYR A 73 8.27 7.76 6.35
CA TYR A 73 7.04 7.23 6.94
C TYR A 73 6.22 6.42 5.93
N ILE A 74 5.28 5.63 6.46
CA ILE A 74 4.29 4.93 5.66
C ILE A 74 3.15 5.91 5.36
N GLU A 75 2.93 6.19 4.08
CA GLU A 75 1.93 7.16 3.65
C GLU A 75 0.51 6.62 3.66
N TRP A 76 0.35 5.35 3.30
CA TRP A 76 -0.97 4.71 3.28
C TRP A 76 -0.85 3.19 3.32
N ILE A 77 -1.94 2.56 3.73
CA ILE A 77 -2.12 1.11 3.75
C ILE A 77 -3.40 0.80 2.99
N TYR A 78 -3.36 -0.24 2.15
CA TYR A 78 -4.49 -0.64 1.31
C TYR A 78 -4.78 -2.12 1.51
N LEU A 79 -6.06 -2.45 1.75
CA LEU A 79 -6.53 -3.82 1.81
C LEU A 79 -7.22 -4.16 0.49
N GLU A 80 -6.73 -5.20 -0.18
CA GLU A 80 -7.39 -5.79 -1.35
C GLU A 80 -8.27 -6.94 -0.90
N THR A 81 -9.52 -6.93 -1.36
CA THR A 81 -10.48 -8.02 -1.13
C THR A 81 -10.98 -8.57 -2.46
N ASP A 82 -11.80 -9.62 -2.42
CA ASP A 82 -12.44 -10.19 -3.61
C ASP A 82 -13.51 -9.25 -4.23
N LYS A 83 -13.89 -8.20 -3.53
CA LYS A 83 -14.90 -7.22 -3.97
C LYS A 83 -14.39 -5.81 -4.16
N GLY A 84 -13.07 -5.62 -4.14
CA GLY A 84 -12.47 -4.30 -4.27
C GLY A 84 -11.42 -4.07 -3.22
N GLY A 85 -11.50 -2.94 -2.52
CA GLY A 85 -10.54 -2.64 -1.48
C GLY A 85 -10.82 -1.35 -0.73
N ALA A 86 -9.99 -1.09 0.26
CA ALA A 86 -10.08 0.10 1.08
C ALA A 86 -8.69 0.62 1.39
N ARG A 87 -8.54 1.93 1.46
CA ARG A 87 -7.26 2.59 1.75
C ARG A 87 -7.39 3.48 2.98
N LYS A 88 -6.39 3.42 3.85
CA LYS A 88 -6.27 4.33 4.99
C LYS A 88 -4.98 5.12 4.90
N VAL A 89 -5.06 6.41 5.13
CA VAL A 89 -3.95 7.36 5.04
C VAL A 89 -3.33 7.51 6.42
N LEU A 90 -1.99 7.55 6.45
CA LEU A 90 -1.22 7.79 7.67
C LEU A 90 -0.43 9.09 7.53
N LYS A 91 -0.07 9.67 8.67
CA LYS A 91 0.74 10.88 8.75
C LYS A 91 1.95 10.62 9.64
N PRO A 92 3.05 11.39 9.47
CA PRO A 92 4.15 11.33 10.42
C PRO A 92 3.65 11.51 11.85
N GLY A 93 4.15 10.68 12.76
CA GLY A 93 3.72 10.66 14.15
C GLY A 93 2.60 9.69 14.47
N ASP A 94 1.85 9.22 13.47
CA ASP A 94 0.86 8.16 13.67
C ASP A 94 1.56 6.82 13.89
N ALA A 95 0.92 5.90 14.61
CA ALA A 95 1.40 4.53 14.64
C ALA A 95 1.23 3.89 13.25
N PRO A 96 2.20 3.10 12.75
CA PRO A 96 2.10 2.47 11.43
C PRO A 96 1.21 1.24 11.46
N GLU A 97 -0.03 1.42 11.91
CA GLU A 97 -0.99 0.33 12.06
C GLU A 97 -2.40 0.83 11.79
N VAL A 98 -3.22 -0.04 11.21
CA VAL A 98 -4.62 0.25 10.90
C VAL A 98 -5.45 -1.03 11.06
N CYS A 99 -6.77 -0.85 11.17
CA CYS A 99 -7.72 -1.96 11.13
C CYS A 99 -8.73 -1.70 10.02
N PHE A 100 -9.14 -2.78 9.34
CA PHE A 100 -10.20 -2.75 8.35
C PHE A 100 -11.33 -3.67 8.81
N ALA A 101 -12.56 -3.22 8.67
CA ALA A 101 -13.72 -4.06 8.90
C ALA A 101 -14.12 -4.74 7.59
N LEU A 102 -14.37 -6.04 7.64
CA LEU A 102 -14.87 -6.82 6.51
C LEU A 102 -16.39 -6.91 6.57
N CYS A 103 -17.03 -6.67 5.44
CA CYS A 103 -18.46 -6.84 5.30
C CYS A 103 -18.72 -7.79 4.11
N ASP A 104 -18.86 -9.07 4.42
CA ASP A 104 -19.13 -10.11 3.44
C ASP A 104 -18.15 -10.14 2.26
N GLU A 105 -16.87 -10.02 2.58
CA GLU A 105 -15.78 -10.08 1.60
C GLU A 105 -14.56 -10.79 2.16
N THR A 106 -13.73 -11.32 1.26
CA THR A 106 -12.54 -12.08 1.61
C THR A 106 -11.28 -11.26 1.38
N PRO A 107 -10.43 -11.07 2.41
CA PRO A 107 -9.17 -10.35 2.22
C PRO A 107 -8.21 -11.17 1.35
N LYS A 108 -7.52 -10.50 0.43
CA LYS A 108 -6.59 -11.12 -0.52
C LYS A 108 -5.14 -10.68 -0.33
N ALA A 109 -4.92 -9.40 -0.06
CA ALA A 109 -3.59 -8.85 0.11
C ALA A 109 -3.65 -7.54 0.86
N VAL A 110 -2.54 -7.17 1.49
CA VAL A 110 -2.36 -5.86 2.10
C VAL A 110 -1.14 -5.20 1.50
N TYR A 111 -1.27 -3.94 1.12
CA TYR A 111 -0.19 -3.11 0.58
C TYR A 111 0.12 -1.98 1.55
N ALA A 112 1.39 -1.58 1.60
CA ALA A 112 1.84 -0.40 2.32
C ALA A 112 2.82 0.38 1.47
N TYR A 113 2.72 1.70 1.46
CA TYR A 113 3.62 2.55 0.70
C TYR A 113 4.50 3.39 1.61
N CYS A 114 5.82 3.20 1.49
CA CYS A 114 6.84 3.99 2.17
C CYS A 114 7.34 5.08 1.22
N ASN A 115 7.43 6.33 1.68
CA ASN A 115 7.87 7.44 0.84
C ASN A 115 9.30 7.30 0.31
N LEU A 116 10.17 6.58 1.02
CA LEU A 116 11.56 6.35 0.60
C LEU A 116 11.78 5.00 -0.09
N HIS A 117 11.05 3.96 0.33
CA HIS A 117 11.33 2.58 -0.09
C HIS A 117 10.23 1.93 -0.93
N GLY A 118 9.23 2.70 -1.34
CA GLY A 118 8.22 2.25 -2.30
C GLY A 118 7.13 1.37 -1.74
N LEU A 119 6.59 0.54 -2.61
CA LEU A 119 5.41 -0.28 -2.34
C LEU A 119 5.80 -1.65 -1.80
N TRP A 120 5.08 -2.09 -0.77
CA TRP A 120 5.28 -3.38 -0.11
C TRP A 120 3.95 -4.12 -0.01
N LYS A 121 4.01 -5.45 -0.02
CA LYS A 121 2.81 -6.28 -0.11
C LYS A 121 2.95 -7.54 0.72
N LYS A 122 1.84 -7.94 1.33
CA LYS A 122 1.65 -9.25 1.96
C LYS A 122 0.43 -9.92 1.36
N ASP A 123 0.62 -11.07 0.74
CA ASP A 123 -0.50 -11.90 0.28
C ASP A 123 -1.11 -12.67 1.45
N LEU A 124 -2.42 -12.83 1.44
CA LEU A 124 -3.18 -13.48 2.51
C LEU A 124 -3.76 -14.81 2.10
#